data_14cc36ff6d89bdc1e922cecbf0cc768a
#
_entry.id   14cc36ff6d89bdc1e922cecbf0cc768a
#
_cell.length_a   1.000
_cell.length_b   1.000
_cell.length_c   1.000
_cell.angle_alpha   90.00
_cell.angle_beta   90.00
_cell.angle_gamma   90.00
#
_symmetry.space_group_name_H-M   'P 1'
#
loop_
_entity.id
_entity.type
_entity.pdbx_description
1 polymer ?
#
loop_
_entity_poly.entity_id
_entity_poly.type
_entity_poly.pdbx_seq_one_letter_code
_entity_poly.pdbx_strand_id
1 'polypeptide(L)'
;MSQNLIKEDTKINAQIKSDLLKDYITNLTDEKRMKFWIRTLLSSYNIFPEIISTIDKIIELKASSLSYSSDIYNFTSTYNQVEQVIDLTERKNYLLNIHCICNKMLETVSRDDFDFLEKRFVYDWKTEELAAEFNISTRTVYRKIEKLINDICDKLKSNNWSTRFIESQIKNEDWLKQRFYKQVNEYFKFINYGQNQSQSSSVS
;
A
#
# COMPACT_ATOMS: atom_id res chain seq x y z
N MET A 1 37.96 7.67 18.78
CA MET A 1 36.99 8.80 18.88
C MET A 1 36.19 9.06 17.60
N SER A 2 36.78 8.99 16.41
CA SER A 2 36.15 9.34 15.11
C SER A 2 34.94 8.44 14.71
N GLN A 3 34.91 7.16 15.06
CA GLN A 3 33.85 6.25 14.65
C GLN A 3 32.51 6.46 15.40
N ASN A 4 32.53 7.00 16.60
CA ASN A 4 31.32 7.32 17.37
C ASN A 4 30.66 8.61 16.88
N LEU A 5 31.43 9.62 16.47
CA LEU A 5 30.90 10.85 15.87
C LEU A 5 30.15 10.56 14.54
N ILE A 6 30.73 9.72 13.67
CA ILE A 6 30.09 9.35 12.38
C ILE A 6 28.78 8.58 12.60
N LYS A 7 28.70 7.75 13.66
CA LYS A 7 27.46 7.02 14.00
C LYS A 7 26.37 7.93 14.59
N GLU A 8 26.74 8.94 15.35
CA GLU A 8 25.80 9.94 15.86
C GLU A 8 25.25 10.82 14.75
N ASP A 9 26.09 11.33 13.85
CA ASP A 9 25.68 12.13 12.69
C ASP A 9 24.74 11.36 11.75
N THR A 10 24.99 10.06 11.55
CA THR A 10 24.08 9.20 10.75
C THR A 10 22.74 8.99 11.42
N LYS A 11 22.67 8.85 12.75
CA LYS A 11 21.41 8.73 13.49
C LYS A 11 20.61 10.03 13.49
N ILE A 12 21.27 11.17 13.70
CA ILE A 12 20.64 12.50 13.68
C ILE A 12 20.06 12.78 12.28
N ASN A 13 20.82 12.51 11.21
CA ASN A 13 20.34 12.67 9.85
C ASN A 13 19.18 11.74 9.49
N ALA A 14 19.15 10.53 10.01
CA ALA A 14 18.03 9.58 9.83
C ALA A 14 16.78 10.06 10.57
N GLN A 15 16.94 10.62 11.78
CA GLN A 15 15.83 11.16 12.56
C GLN A 15 15.21 12.39 11.89
N ILE A 16 16.04 13.35 11.46
CA ILE A 16 15.59 14.56 10.74
C ILE A 16 14.81 14.16 9.47
N LYS A 17 15.31 13.19 8.68
CA LYS A 17 14.59 12.69 7.50
C LYS A 17 13.25 12.03 7.85
N SER A 18 13.19 11.31 8.97
CA SER A 18 11.95 10.69 9.45
C SER A 18 10.91 11.75 9.83
N ASP A 19 11.34 12.80 10.51
CA ASP A 19 10.45 13.87 10.97
C ASP A 19 9.94 14.72 9.79
N LEU A 20 10.81 15.07 8.84
CA LEU A 20 10.42 15.74 7.59
C LEU A 20 9.42 14.91 6.77
N LEU A 21 9.59 13.58 6.72
CA LEU A 21 8.65 12.70 6.02
C LEU A 21 7.30 12.65 6.74
N LYS A 22 7.28 12.61 8.07
CA LYS A 22 6.04 12.67 8.87
C LYS A 22 5.29 13.97 8.63
N ASP A 23 6.01 15.11 8.67
CA ASP A 23 5.43 16.42 8.38
C ASP A 23 4.87 16.50 6.96
N TYR A 24 5.60 15.97 5.97
CA TYR A 24 5.12 15.90 4.60
C TYR A 24 3.83 15.06 4.48
N ILE A 25 3.78 13.90 5.12
CA ILE A 25 2.60 13.02 5.11
C ILE A 25 1.41 13.71 5.78
N THR A 26 1.64 14.40 6.90
CA THR A 26 0.61 15.13 7.64
C THR A 26 0.01 16.26 6.80
N ASN A 27 0.85 16.92 6.00
CA ASN A 27 0.46 18.06 5.14
C ASN A 27 0.01 17.64 3.72
N LEU A 28 -0.08 16.33 3.43
CA LEU A 28 -0.65 15.85 2.17
C LEU A 28 -2.11 16.28 2.05
N THR A 29 -2.46 16.90 0.92
CA THR A 29 -3.87 17.13 0.59
C THR A 29 -4.61 15.79 0.49
N ASP A 30 -5.91 15.77 0.79
CA ASP A 30 -6.73 14.56 0.74
C ASP A 30 -6.64 13.88 -0.64
N GLU A 31 -6.61 14.66 -1.71
CA GLU A 31 -6.44 14.15 -3.07
C GLU A 31 -5.10 13.44 -3.30
N LYS A 32 -3.98 14.04 -2.88
CA LYS A 32 -2.65 13.40 -3.00
C LYS A 32 -2.60 12.13 -2.17
N ARG A 33 -3.16 12.16 -0.97
CA ARG A 33 -3.23 11.01 -0.07
C ARG A 33 -4.04 9.87 -0.70
N MET A 34 -5.18 10.18 -1.33
CA MET A 34 -5.97 9.22 -2.09
C MET A 34 -5.17 8.58 -3.23
N LYS A 35 -4.46 9.36 -4.03
CA LYS A 35 -3.63 8.85 -5.14
C LYS A 35 -2.52 7.91 -4.65
N PHE A 36 -1.89 8.20 -3.51
CA PHE A 36 -0.92 7.28 -2.90
C PHE A 36 -1.58 5.99 -2.42
N TRP A 37 -2.78 6.06 -1.85
CA TRP A 37 -3.52 4.86 -1.47
C TRP A 37 -3.91 4.02 -2.68
N ILE A 38 -4.38 4.62 -3.77
CA ILE A 38 -4.69 3.90 -5.01
C ILE A 38 -3.45 3.14 -5.50
N ARG A 39 -2.29 3.77 -5.56
CA ARG A 39 -1.02 3.13 -5.97
C ARG A 39 -0.63 2.00 -5.02
N THR A 40 -0.77 2.22 -3.73
CA THR A 40 -0.45 1.22 -2.69
C THR A 40 -1.34 0.00 -2.83
N LEU A 41 -2.63 0.19 -2.98
CA LEU A 41 -3.62 -0.88 -3.11
C LEU A 41 -3.42 -1.67 -4.40
N LEU A 42 -3.23 -1.00 -5.54
CA LEU A 42 -2.94 -1.67 -6.82
C LEU A 42 -1.65 -2.49 -6.77
N SER A 43 -0.57 -1.95 -6.17
CA SER A 43 0.70 -2.69 -6.01
C SER A 43 0.64 -3.82 -4.99
N SER A 44 -0.44 -3.91 -4.23
CA SER A 44 -0.67 -4.96 -3.23
C SER A 44 -1.71 -5.98 -3.69
N TYR A 45 -2.27 -5.81 -4.88
CA TYR A 45 -3.41 -6.57 -5.38
C TYR A 45 -3.22 -8.10 -5.28
N ASN A 46 -2.09 -8.62 -5.74
CA ASN A 46 -1.78 -10.06 -5.71
C ASN A 46 -1.53 -10.62 -4.31
N ILE A 47 -1.25 -9.77 -3.34
CA ILE A 47 -0.91 -10.21 -1.98
C ILE A 47 -2.19 -10.54 -1.18
N PHE A 48 -3.30 -9.88 -1.48
CA PHE A 48 -4.55 -10.09 -0.75
C PHE A 48 -5.05 -11.55 -0.80
N PRO A 49 -5.14 -12.23 -1.96
CA PRO A 49 -5.57 -13.62 -2.01
C PRO A 49 -4.68 -14.57 -1.21
N GLU A 50 -3.36 -14.34 -1.19
CA GLU A 50 -2.41 -15.16 -0.43
C GLU A 50 -2.62 -15.02 1.08
N ILE A 51 -2.76 -13.77 1.57
CA ILE A 51 -3.01 -13.52 3.00
C ILE A 51 -4.36 -14.09 3.40
N ILE A 52 -5.41 -13.87 2.61
CA ILE A 52 -6.76 -14.38 2.87
C ILE A 52 -6.72 -15.91 2.95
N SER A 53 -6.11 -16.59 1.98
CA SER A 53 -5.95 -18.05 1.98
C SER A 53 -5.15 -18.56 3.20
N THR A 54 -4.14 -17.80 3.61
CA THR A 54 -3.35 -18.14 4.81
C THR A 54 -4.19 -18.02 6.07
N ILE A 55 -5.00 -16.97 6.19
CA ILE A 55 -5.91 -16.78 7.34
C ILE A 55 -6.93 -17.92 7.37
N ASP A 56 -7.51 -18.33 6.23
CA ASP A 56 -8.45 -19.45 6.17
C ASP A 56 -7.83 -20.73 6.71
N LYS A 57 -6.61 -21.08 6.29
CA LYS A 57 -5.90 -22.25 6.80
C LYS A 57 -5.66 -22.19 8.32
N ILE A 58 -5.33 -20.99 8.85
CA ILE A 58 -5.15 -20.81 10.30
C ILE A 58 -6.46 -21.00 11.04
N ILE A 59 -7.57 -20.45 10.51
CA ILE A 59 -8.91 -20.63 11.08
C ILE A 59 -9.30 -22.13 11.12
N GLU A 60 -9.11 -22.84 10.01
CA GLU A 60 -9.39 -24.28 9.92
C GLU A 60 -8.58 -25.09 10.94
N LEU A 61 -7.27 -24.81 11.06
CA LEU A 61 -6.39 -25.46 12.02
C LEU A 61 -6.82 -25.21 13.47
N LYS A 62 -7.21 -23.96 13.79
CA LYS A 62 -7.68 -23.60 15.13
C LYS A 62 -9.05 -24.24 15.42
N ALA A 63 -9.97 -24.23 14.48
CA ALA A 63 -11.29 -24.85 14.62
C ALA A 63 -11.18 -26.37 14.82
N SER A 64 -10.27 -27.04 14.08
CA SER A 64 -10.01 -28.47 14.24
C SER A 64 -9.43 -28.79 15.61
N SER A 65 -8.50 -27.99 16.11
CA SER A 65 -7.90 -28.17 17.45
C SER A 65 -8.93 -28.02 18.58
N LEU A 66 -9.96 -27.18 18.42
CA LEU A 66 -11.08 -27.06 19.36
C LEU A 66 -11.91 -28.34 19.46
N SER A 67 -12.04 -29.06 18.35
CA SER A 67 -12.84 -30.32 18.31
C SER A 67 -12.18 -31.47 19.07
N TYR A 68 -10.85 -31.44 19.28
CA TYR A 68 -10.11 -32.48 19.99
C TYR A 68 -9.90 -32.20 21.49
N SER A 69 -10.13 -30.96 21.94
CA SER A 69 -9.95 -30.58 23.35
C SER A 69 -11.23 -30.83 24.16
N SER A 70 -11.60 -32.12 24.36
CA SER A 70 -12.75 -32.51 25.18
C SER A 70 -12.47 -32.47 26.69
N ASP A 71 -11.31 -31.99 27.13
CA ASP A 71 -10.95 -31.92 28.54
C ASP A 71 -11.48 -30.64 29.20
N ILE A 72 -12.38 -30.83 30.14
CA ILE A 72 -13.11 -29.84 30.97
C ILE A 72 -12.17 -28.84 31.70
N TYR A 73 -10.87 -29.14 31.78
CA TYR A 73 -9.86 -28.33 32.49
C TYR A 73 -9.30 -27.14 31.69
N ASN A 74 -9.65 -26.97 30.41
CA ASN A 74 -9.07 -25.91 29.54
C ASN A 74 -10.07 -24.84 29.09
N PHE A 75 -11.08 -24.50 29.89
CA PHE A 75 -12.10 -23.52 29.54
C PHE A 75 -11.50 -22.18 29.09
N THR A 76 -10.47 -21.68 29.79
CA THR A 76 -9.76 -20.44 29.45
C THR A 76 -9.01 -20.55 28.15
N SER A 77 -8.43 -21.71 27.85
CA SER A 77 -7.73 -21.99 26.57
C SER A 77 -8.71 -22.00 25.39
N THR A 78 -9.87 -22.63 25.57
CA THR A 78 -10.92 -22.70 24.55
C THR A 78 -11.51 -21.31 24.24
N TYR A 79 -11.78 -20.51 25.28
CA TYR A 79 -12.26 -19.14 25.11
C TYR A 79 -11.28 -18.30 24.29
N ASN A 80 -9.99 -18.30 24.65
CA ASN A 80 -8.95 -17.56 23.94
C ASN A 80 -8.80 -18.03 22.49
N GLN A 81 -8.99 -19.32 22.21
CA GLN A 81 -8.95 -19.85 20.84
C GLN A 81 -10.13 -19.38 20.01
N VAL A 82 -11.34 -19.35 20.60
CA VAL A 82 -12.54 -18.83 19.93
C VAL A 82 -12.39 -17.34 19.63
N GLU A 83 -11.90 -16.55 20.59
CA GLU A 83 -11.61 -15.12 20.39
C GLU A 83 -10.63 -14.91 19.22
N GLN A 84 -9.53 -15.68 19.17
CA GLN A 84 -8.58 -15.60 18.05
C GLN A 84 -9.19 -15.99 16.71
N VAL A 85 -10.13 -16.94 16.64
CA VAL A 85 -10.85 -17.29 15.41
C VAL A 85 -11.76 -16.14 14.98
N ILE A 86 -12.43 -15.50 15.92
CA ILE A 86 -13.26 -14.31 15.64
C ILE A 86 -12.39 -13.19 15.07
N ASP A 87 -11.29 -12.85 15.71
CA ASP A 87 -10.37 -11.80 15.26
C ASP A 87 -9.83 -12.07 13.85
N LEU A 88 -9.43 -13.33 13.58
CA LEU A 88 -8.97 -13.74 12.25
C LEU A 88 -10.07 -13.64 11.19
N THR A 89 -11.30 -14.00 11.56
CA THR A 89 -12.46 -13.90 10.66
C THR A 89 -12.79 -12.44 10.33
N GLU A 90 -12.75 -11.57 11.33
CA GLU A 90 -12.93 -10.13 11.11
C GLU A 90 -11.83 -9.56 10.23
N ARG A 91 -10.58 -9.89 10.50
CA ARG A 91 -9.44 -9.48 9.68
C ARG A 91 -9.59 -9.94 8.23
N LYS A 92 -10.00 -11.19 8.00
CA LYS A 92 -10.28 -11.73 6.67
C LYS A 92 -11.35 -10.89 5.96
N ASN A 93 -12.44 -10.55 6.64
CA ASN A 93 -13.52 -9.76 6.08
C ASN A 93 -13.04 -8.35 5.67
N TYR A 94 -12.19 -7.69 6.48
CA TYR A 94 -11.57 -6.42 6.09
C TYR A 94 -10.71 -6.57 4.84
N LEU A 95 -9.87 -7.60 4.75
CA LEU A 95 -9.03 -7.85 3.57
C LEU A 95 -9.84 -8.15 2.32
N LEU A 96 -10.94 -8.90 2.43
CA LEU A 96 -11.88 -9.12 1.33
C LEU A 96 -12.51 -7.82 0.84
N ASN A 97 -12.92 -6.93 1.77
CA ASN A 97 -13.46 -5.62 1.42
C ASN A 97 -12.42 -4.77 0.67
N ILE A 98 -11.17 -4.74 1.13
CA ILE A 98 -10.08 -4.01 0.46
C ILE A 98 -9.84 -4.60 -0.94
N HIS A 99 -9.79 -5.91 -1.08
CA HIS A 99 -9.61 -6.57 -2.37
C HIS A 99 -10.79 -6.26 -3.32
N CYS A 100 -12.02 -6.23 -2.81
CA CYS A 100 -13.19 -5.79 -3.57
C CYS A 100 -13.07 -4.32 -4.03
N ILE A 101 -12.54 -3.44 -3.17
CA ILE A 101 -12.24 -2.05 -3.53
C ILE A 101 -11.24 -2.00 -4.70
N CYS A 102 -10.18 -2.80 -4.64
CA CYS A 102 -9.20 -2.88 -5.73
C CYS A 102 -9.82 -3.36 -7.04
N ASN A 103 -10.66 -4.40 -7.00
CA ASN A 103 -11.40 -4.88 -8.18
C ASN A 103 -12.25 -3.76 -8.79
N LYS A 104 -12.99 -3.03 -7.95
CA LYS A 104 -13.80 -1.90 -8.42
C LYS A 104 -12.98 -0.76 -9.00
N MET A 105 -11.79 -0.48 -8.48
CA MET A 105 -10.85 0.46 -9.10
C MET A 105 -10.48 0.01 -10.52
N LEU A 106 -10.16 -1.27 -10.70
CA LEU A 106 -9.78 -1.84 -11.99
C LEU A 106 -10.95 -1.92 -12.98
N GLU A 107 -12.18 -2.16 -12.51
CA GLU A 107 -13.39 -2.14 -13.34
C GLU A 107 -13.72 -0.74 -13.91
N THR A 108 -13.18 0.33 -13.33
CA THR A 108 -13.45 1.71 -13.80
C THR A 108 -12.66 2.10 -15.05
N VAL A 109 -11.64 1.34 -15.42
CA VAL A 109 -10.75 1.63 -16.54
C VAL A 109 -11.09 0.78 -17.76
N SER A 110 -10.66 1.23 -18.96
CA SER A 110 -10.82 0.43 -20.18
C SER A 110 -9.98 -0.85 -20.12
N ARG A 111 -10.28 -1.83 -20.98
CA ARG A 111 -9.53 -3.10 -21.03
C ARG A 111 -8.03 -2.89 -21.31
N ASP A 112 -7.69 -1.99 -22.23
CA ASP A 112 -6.29 -1.68 -22.59
C ASP A 112 -5.57 -0.98 -21.43
N ASP A 113 -6.28 -0.14 -20.69
CA ASP A 113 -5.75 0.54 -19.51
C ASP A 113 -5.63 -0.41 -18.32
N PHE A 114 -6.52 -1.40 -18.21
CA PHE A 114 -6.42 -2.47 -17.24
C PHE A 114 -5.14 -3.29 -17.45
N ASP A 115 -4.87 -3.77 -18.67
CA ASP A 115 -3.65 -4.50 -19.00
C ASP A 115 -2.38 -3.68 -18.67
N PHE A 116 -2.41 -2.38 -18.95
CA PHE A 116 -1.32 -1.47 -18.63
C PHE A 116 -1.10 -1.32 -17.11
N LEU A 117 -2.18 -1.16 -16.32
CA LEU A 117 -2.11 -1.05 -14.87
C LEU A 117 -1.69 -2.38 -14.23
N GLU A 118 -2.19 -3.51 -14.74
CA GLU A 118 -1.84 -4.84 -14.28
C GLU A 118 -0.34 -5.09 -14.45
N LYS A 119 0.20 -4.85 -15.65
CA LYS A 119 1.65 -4.98 -15.90
C LYS A 119 2.46 -4.08 -14.98
N ARG A 120 2.03 -2.83 -14.76
CA ARG A 120 2.76 -1.88 -13.92
C ARG A 120 2.71 -2.19 -12.43
N PHE A 121 1.53 -2.50 -11.88
CA PHE A 121 1.33 -2.56 -10.45
C PHE A 121 1.25 -3.99 -9.90
N VAL A 122 0.78 -4.94 -10.70
CA VAL A 122 0.60 -6.33 -10.30
C VAL A 122 1.85 -7.14 -10.62
N TYR A 123 2.42 -6.95 -11.83
CA TYR A 123 3.64 -7.65 -12.26
C TYR A 123 4.93 -6.83 -12.06
N ASP A 124 4.81 -5.61 -11.52
CA ASP A 124 5.92 -4.70 -11.20
C ASP A 124 6.88 -4.39 -12.38
N TRP A 125 6.32 -4.32 -13.61
CA TRP A 125 7.11 -3.99 -14.79
C TRP A 125 7.72 -2.60 -14.67
N LYS A 126 8.97 -2.48 -15.11
CA LYS A 126 9.67 -1.20 -15.16
C LYS A 126 9.08 -0.29 -16.25
N THR A 127 9.34 0.99 -16.11
CA THR A 127 8.86 2.00 -17.08
C THR A 127 9.35 1.72 -18.49
N GLU A 128 10.59 1.23 -18.62
CA GLU A 128 11.23 0.88 -19.89
C GLU A 128 10.57 -0.34 -20.56
N GLU A 129 10.19 -1.34 -19.78
CA GLU A 129 9.49 -2.54 -20.23
C GLU A 129 8.08 -2.18 -20.74
N LEU A 130 7.36 -1.34 -19.99
CA LEU A 130 6.07 -0.81 -20.42
C LEU A 130 6.17 0.05 -21.69
N ALA A 131 7.21 0.87 -21.78
CA ALA A 131 7.45 1.72 -22.95
C ALA A 131 7.66 0.87 -24.21
N ALA A 132 8.44 -0.22 -24.11
CA ALA A 132 8.68 -1.14 -25.21
C ALA A 132 7.42 -1.91 -25.60
N GLU A 133 6.69 -2.48 -24.62
CA GLU A 133 5.49 -3.29 -24.86
C GLU A 133 4.37 -2.49 -25.56
N PHE A 134 4.10 -1.27 -25.05
CA PHE A 134 3.03 -0.43 -25.58
C PHE A 134 3.49 0.51 -26.71
N ASN A 135 4.75 0.38 -27.16
CA ASN A 135 5.35 1.21 -28.23
C ASN A 135 5.19 2.72 -27.98
N ILE A 136 5.44 3.17 -26.75
CA ILE A 136 5.35 4.56 -26.30
C ILE A 136 6.65 5.01 -25.60
N SER A 137 6.88 6.32 -25.49
CA SER A 137 8.03 6.81 -24.73
C SER A 137 7.85 6.62 -23.22
N THR A 138 8.96 6.50 -22.48
CA THR A 138 8.95 6.46 -21.01
C THR A 138 8.23 7.66 -20.40
N ARG A 139 8.37 8.85 -20.98
CA ARG A 139 7.61 10.05 -20.59
C ARG A 139 6.10 9.84 -20.74
N THR A 140 5.69 9.19 -21.84
CA THR A 140 4.27 8.87 -22.07
C THR A 140 3.76 7.86 -21.06
N VAL A 141 4.58 6.86 -20.67
CA VAL A 141 4.26 5.90 -19.60
C VAL A 141 3.93 6.64 -18.30
N TYR A 142 4.80 7.55 -17.84
CA TYR A 142 4.54 8.33 -16.63
C TYR A 142 3.25 9.13 -16.72
N ARG A 143 3.01 9.82 -17.85
CA ARG A 143 1.78 10.61 -18.06
C ARG A 143 0.53 9.72 -18.07
N LYS A 144 0.62 8.53 -18.66
CA LYS A 144 -0.49 7.57 -18.69
C LYS A 144 -0.80 7.06 -17.28
N ILE A 145 0.21 6.70 -16.50
CA ILE A 145 0.03 6.28 -15.09
C ILE A 145 -0.67 7.40 -14.29
N GLU A 146 -0.17 8.63 -14.38
CA GLU A 146 -0.77 9.76 -13.66
C GLU A 146 -2.22 9.99 -14.07
N LYS A 147 -2.51 9.95 -15.37
CA LYS A 147 -3.88 10.09 -15.87
C LYS A 147 -4.79 9.00 -15.30
N LEU A 148 -4.40 7.73 -15.40
CA LEU A 148 -5.21 6.62 -14.92
C LEU A 148 -5.46 6.66 -13.40
N ILE A 149 -4.45 7.04 -12.62
CA ILE A 149 -4.62 7.24 -11.17
C ILE A 149 -5.59 8.38 -10.87
N ASN A 150 -5.55 9.47 -11.65
CA ASN A 150 -6.51 10.57 -11.53
C ASN A 150 -7.94 10.12 -11.87
N ASP A 151 -8.10 9.41 -12.99
CA ASP A 151 -9.40 8.89 -13.45
C ASP A 151 -10.02 7.95 -12.40
N ILE A 152 -9.23 7.04 -11.82
CA ILE A 152 -9.66 6.19 -10.70
C ILE A 152 -10.04 7.03 -9.48
N CYS A 153 -9.20 8.01 -9.10
CA CYS A 153 -9.46 8.88 -7.96
C CYS A 153 -10.81 9.61 -8.10
N ASP A 154 -11.12 10.15 -9.28
CA ASP A 154 -12.36 10.86 -9.54
C ASP A 154 -13.57 9.92 -9.52
N LYS A 155 -13.42 8.71 -10.04
CA LYS A 155 -14.44 7.65 -9.94
C LYS A 155 -14.73 7.24 -8.50
N LEU A 156 -13.69 7.07 -7.67
CA LEU A 156 -13.87 6.76 -6.25
C LEU A 156 -14.60 7.88 -5.53
N LYS A 157 -14.24 9.13 -5.77
CA LYS A 157 -14.92 10.31 -5.21
C LYS A 157 -16.40 10.36 -5.63
N SER A 158 -16.70 10.11 -6.90
CA SER A 158 -18.09 10.09 -7.39
C SER A 158 -18.95 9.00 -6.76
N ASN A 159 -18.32 7.92 -6.28
CA ASN A 159 -18.96 6.83 -5.53
C ASN A 159 -18.96 7.05 -4.00
N ASN A 160 -18.65 8.27 -3.54
CA ASN A 160 -18.54 8.64 -2.12
C ASN A 160 -17.45 7.87 -1.35
N TRP A 161 -16.43 7.36 -2.03
CA TRP A 161 -15.31 6.71 -1.39
C TRP A 161 -14.24 7.75 -1.05
N SER A 162 -14.20 8.11 0.21
CA SER A 162 -13.22 9.06 0.74
C SER A 162 -11.92 8.37 1.16
N THR A 163 -10.85 9.14 1.28
CA THR A 163 -9.58 8.67 1.87
C THR A 163 -9.80 8.10 3.27
N ARG A 164 -10.64 8.73 4.08
CA ARG A 164 -11.02 8.23 5.42
C ARG A 164 -11.70 6.87 5.38
N PHE A 165 -12.56 6.64 4.37
CA PHE A 165 -13.19 5.34 4.20
C PHE A 165 -12.14 4.26 3.91
N ILE A 166 -11.22 4.49 2.96
CA ILE A 166 -10.14 3.55 2.65
C ILE A 166 -9.28 3.29 3.89
N GLU A 167 -8.86 4.34 4.58
CA GLU A 167 -8.03 4.25 5.79
C GLU A 167 -8.73 3.49 6.93
N SER A 168 -10.06 3.57 7.03
CA SER A 168 -10.83 2.80 8.01
C SER A 168 -10.79 1.29 7.74
N GLN A 169 -10.80 0.89 6.45
CA GLN A 169 -10.75 -0.52 6.05
C GLN A 169 -9.38 -1.15 6.31
N ILE A 170 -8.31 -0.36 6.22
CA ILE A 170 -6.92 -0.83 6.40
C ILE A 170 -6.38 -0.58 7.81
N LYS A 171 -7.22 -0.16 8.73
CA LYS A 171 -6.82 0.29 10.08
C LYS A 171 -5.90 -0.70 10.79
N ASN A 172 -6.12 -2.00 10.63
CA ASN A 172 -5.40 -3.06 11.32
C ASN A 172 -4.32 -3.74 10.44
N GLU A 173 -4.09 -3.24 9.22
CA GLU A 173 -3.13 -3.80 8.27
C GLU A 173 -1.85 -2.95 8.20
N ASP A 174 -0.97 -3.11 9.19
CA ASP A 174 0.26 -2.31 9.30
C ASP A 174 1.20 -2.49 8.11
N TRP A 175 1.21 -3.66 7.47
CA TRP A 175 2.00 -3.90 6.27
C TRP A 175 1.56 -3.02 5.08
N LEU A 176 0.25 -2.74 4.94
CA LEU A 176 -0.26 -1.80 3.95
C LEU A 176 0.15 -0.36 4.26
N LYS A 177 0.10 0.04 5.54
CA LYS A 177 0.58 1.36 5.98
C LYS A 177 2.07 1.52 5.68
N GLN A 178 2.89 0.49 5.96
CA GLN A 178 4.32 0.51 5.63
C GLN A 178 4.57 0.66 4.13
N ARG A 179 3.79 -0.03 3.27
CA ARG A 179 3.87 0.14 1.81
C ARG A 179 3.49 1.56 1.39
N PHE A 180 2.43 2.12 1.96
CA PHE A 180 2.04 3.51 1.72
C PHE A 180 3.18 4.47 2.07
N TYR A 181 3.74 4.36 3.27
CA TYR A 181 4.86 5.20 3.68
C TYR A 181 6.09 5.04 2.79
N LYS A 182 6.37 3.85 2.32
CA LYS A 182 7.45 3.60 1.36
C LYS A 182 7.22 4.35 0.05
N GLN A 183 6.03 4.28 -0.52
CA GLN A 183 5.70 4.99 -1.76
C GLN A 183 5.74 6.51 -1.60
N VAL A 184 5.22 7.05 -0.51
CA VAL A 184 5.30 8.49 -0.22
C VAL A 184 6.77 8.93 -0.07
N ASN A 185 7.60 8.14 0.60
CA ASN A 185 9.03 8.43 0.79
C ASN A 185 9.81 8.41 -0.54
N GLU A 186 9.53 7.45 -1.43
CA GLU A 186 10.14 7.39 -2.76
C GLU A 186 9.78 8.64 -3.58
N TYR A 187 8.52 9.05 -3.56
CA TYR A 187 8.08 10.27 -4.22
C TYR A 187 8.70 11.54 -3.61
N PHE A 188 8.77 11.62 -2.29
CA PHE A 188 9.42 12.73 -1.57
C PHE A 188 10.89 12.87 -1.92
N LYS A 189 11.62 11.76 -2.02
CA LYS A 189 13.01 11.75 -2.47
C LYS A 189 13.14 12.28 -3.89
N PHE A 190 12.27 11.86 -4.80
CA PHE A 190 12.29 12.29 -6.20
C PHE A 190 12.11 13.81 -6.33
N ILE A 191 11.19 14.42 -5.59
CA ILE A 191 10.96 15.87 -5.59
C ILE A 191 12.21 16.62 -5.11
N ASN A 192 12.83 16.17 -4.02
CA ASN A 192 14.00 16.83 -3.44
C ASN A 192 15.24 16.72 -4.34
N TYR A 193 15.42 15.62 -5.06
CA TYR A 193 16.51 15.50 -6.05
C TYR A 193 16.30 16.42 -7.24
N GLY A 194 15.08 16.61 -7.71
CA GLY A 194 14.75 17.53 -8.80
C GLY A 194 14.99 19.00 -8.46
N GLN A 195 14.73 19.42 -7.22
CA GLN A 195 14.97 20.78 -6.76
C GLN A 195 16.47 21.12 -6.62
N ASN A 196 17.29 20.17 -6.20
CA ASN A 196 18.72 20.38 -6.05
C ASN A 196 19.47 20.52 -7.41
N GLN A 197 18.97 19.89 -8.47
CA GLN A 197 19.56 20.06 -9.81
C GLN A 197 19.18 21.39 -10.48
N SER A 198 18.01 21.94 -10.18
CA SER A 198 17.62 23.25 -10.71
C SER A 198 18.34 24.43 -10.06
N GLN A 199 18.86 24.28 -8.84
CA GLN A 199 19.65 25.30 -8.17
C GLN A 199 21.13 25.31 -8.60
N SER A 200 21.68 24.19 -9.03
CA SER A 200 23.06 24.10 -9.52
C SER A 200 23.25 24.62 -10.95
N SER A 201 22.18 24.70 -11.75
CA SER A 201 22.22 25.22 -13.13
C SER A 201 21.95 26.72 -13.24
N SER A 202 21.64 27.41 -12.15
CA SER A 202 21.45 28.88 -12.10
C SER A 202 22.64 29.68 -11.61
N VAL A 203 23.80 29.02 -11.41
CA VAL A 203 25.08 29.65 -10.93
C VAL A 203 26.18 29.51 -11.99
N SER A 204 25.84 29.38 -13.26
CA SER A 204 26.80 29.33 -14.37
C SER A 204 26.68 30.54 -15.24
#